data_f4d7da2660bdf431a2363323eb9482af
#
_entry.id   f4d7da2660bdf431a2363323eb9482af
#
_cell.length_a   1.000
_cell.length_b   1.000
_cell.length_c   1.000
_cell.angle_alpha   90.00
_cell.angle_beta   90.00
_cell.angle_gamma   90.00
#
_symmetry.space_group_name_H-M   'P 1'
#
loop_
_entity.id
_entity.type
_entity.pdbx_description
1 polymer ?
#
loop_
_entity_poly.entity_id
_entity_poly.type
_entity_poly.pdbx_seq_one_letter_code
_entity_poly.pdbx_strand_id
1 'polypeptide(L)'
;MIRLKDAEKTYENGTKAVRGISFQIDDGEFVFLVGPSGSGKSTIIKLLTGEIVPTGGRVMVNGFSMSRIKEKQLPLMRRTIGVIFQDFRLIASRTVFDNLALAMRAVGASPKEIRSRIPYVLELVGLKGKENNYPDELSGGEQQRVSVARALVNNPSTIVADEPTGNLDPARSLEIMTLLERINALGTTVIVVTHERGLVNHFNKRVIYLE
;
A
#
# COMPACT_ATOMS: atom_id res chain seq x y z
N MET A 1 -11.18 -6.13 -6.00
CA MET A 1 -10.79 -7.57 -6.04
C MET A 1 -9.43 -7.72 -6.71
N ILE A 2 -8.55 -8.50 -6.10
CA ILE A 2 -7.24 -8.89 -6.64
C ILE A 2 -7.24 -10.40 -6.88
N ARG A 3 -6.74 -10.85 -8.03
CA ARG A 3 -6.66 -12.27 -8.35
C ARG A 3 -5.38 -12.58 -9.13
N LEU A 4 -4.60 -13.51 -8.59
CA LEU A 4 -3.48 -14.13 -9.27
C LEU A 4 -3.90 -15.57 -9.66
N LYS A 5 -3.61 -15.98 -10.88
CA LYS A 5 -3.83 -17.36 -11.34
C LYS A 5 -2.60 -17.82 -12.08
N ASP A 6 -1.91 -18.82 -11.52
CA ASP A 6 -0.67 -19.39 -12.03
C ASP A 6 0.34 -18.30 -12.42
N ALA A 7 0.37 -17.21 -11.59
CA ALA A 7 1.18 -16.03 -11.86
C ALA A 7 2.67 -16.35 -11.74
N GLU A 8 3.43 -15.93 -12.75
CA GLU A 8 4.87 -16.13 -12.81
C GLU A 8 5.59 -14.81 -13.08
N LYS A 9 6.78 -14.68 -12.49
CA LYS A 9 7.72 -13.61 -12.82
C LYS A 9 9.14 -14.14 -12.83
N THR A 10 9.73 -14.10 -14.00
CA THR A 10 11.16 -14.30 -14.21
C THR A 10 11.77 -12.97 -14.65
N TYR A 11 12.83 -12.52 -13.98
CA TYR A 11 13.59 -11.33 -14.34
C TYR A 11 14.57 -11.63 -15.48
N GLU A 12 15.07 -10.60 -16.15
CA GLU A 12 16.02 -10.73 -17.28
C GLU A 12 17.30 -11.49 -16.92
N ASN A 13 17.72 -11.39 -15.66
CA ASN A 13 18.87 -12.15 -15.13
C ASN A 13 18.57 -13.64 -14.87
N GLY A 14 17.40 -14.15 -15.29
CA GLY A 14 16.96 -15.53 -15.09
C GLY A 14 16.36 -15.86 -13.70
N THR A 15 16.32 -14.91 -12.77
CA THR A 15 15.76 -15.13 -11.43
C THR A 15 14.24 -15.35 -11.51
N LYS A 16 13.77 -16.54 -11.14
CA LYS A 16 12.35 -16.89 -11.00
C LYS A 16 11.84 -16.42 -9.64
N ALA A 17 11.34 -15.20 -9.56
CA ALA A 17 10.91 -14.57 -8.30
C ALA A 17 9.48 -14.94 -7.89
N VAL A 18 8.62 -15.31 -8.84
CA VAL A 18 7.25 -15.81 -8.61
C VAL A 18 7.05 -17.03 -9.50
N ARG A 19 6.57 -18.15 -8.92
CA ARG A 19 6.57 -19.48 -9.57
C ARG A 19 5.17 -20.11 -9.53
N GLY A 20 4.24 -19.65 -10.39
CA GLY A 20 2.91 -20.25 -10.51
C GLY A 20 1.99 -20.00 -9.32
N ILE A 21 2.04 -18.81 -8.72
CA ILE A 21 1.25 -18.48 -7.53
C ILE A 21 -0.20 -18.20 -7.91
N SER A 22 -1.15 -18.78 -7.14
CA SER A 22 -2.58 -18.58 -7.31
C SER A 22 -3.24 -18.21 -5.99
N PHE A 23 -3.89 -17.05 -5.93
CA PHE A 23 -4.76 -16.62 -4.83
C PHE A 23 -5.74 -15.54 -5.28
N GLN A 24 -6.77 -15.31 -4.48
CA GLN A 24 -7.73 -14.23 -4.66
C GLN A 24 -7.90 -13.47 -3.34
N ILE A 25 -8.06 -12.15 -3.44
CA ILE A 25 -8.40 -11.25 -2.33
C ILE A 25 -9.66 -10.50 -2.77
N ASP A 26 -10.72 -10.62 -1.98
CA ASP A 26 -11.99 -9.99 -2.29
C ASP A 26 -12.02 -8.52 -1.85
N ASP A 27 -12.99 -7.76 -2.37
CA ASP A 27 -13.16 -6.35 -2.00
C ASP A 27 -13.51 -6.24 -0.52
N GLY A 28 -12.89 -5.31 0.20
CA GLY A 28 -13.06 -5.09 1.63
C GLY A 28 -12.35 -6.12 2.53
N GLU A 29 -11.58 -7.05 1.97
CA GLU A 29 -10.84 -8.03 2.77
C GLU A 29 -9.57 -7.43 3.39
N PHE A 30 -9.22 -7.85 4.61
CA PHE A 30 -7.92 -7.60 5.22
C PHE A 30 -7.08 -8.87 5.17
N VAL A 31 -5.92 -8.82 4.51
CA VAL A 31 -5.08 -10.00 4.28
C VAL A 31 -3.63 -9.72 4.65
N PHE A 32 -3.01 -10.65 5.35
CA PHE A 32 -1.56 -10.69 5.50
C PHE A 32 -0.93 -11.52 4.38
N LEU A 33 0.12 -11.00 3.76
CA LEU A 33 0.98 -11.71 2.82
C LEU A 33 2.32 -11.96 3.51
N VAL A 34 2.58 -13.22 3.85
CA VAL A 34 3.71 -13.63 4.70
C VAL A 34 4.61 -14.61 3.95
N GLY A 35 5.89 -14.57 4.21
CA GLY A 35 6.85 -15.53 3.65
C GLY A 35 8.28 -15.16 4.03
N PRO A 36 9.25 -16.08 3.88
CA PRO A 36 10.64 -15.82 4.17
C PRO A 36 11.23 -14.72 3.23
N SER A 37 12.41 -14.24 3.55
CA SER A 37 13.15 -13.36 2.63
C SER A 37 13.37 -14.09 1.31
N GLY A 38 13.17 -13.41 0.19
CA GLY A 38 13.29 -14.02 -1.14
C GLY A 38 12.06 -14.79 -1.65
N SER A 39 10.98 -14.94 -0.88
CA SER A 39 9.75 -15.63 -1.33
C SER A 39 8.93 -14.86 -2.39
N GLY A 40 9.40 -13.74 -2.89
CA GLY A 40 8.72 -12.99 -3.95
C GLY A 40 7.76 -11.90 -3.48
N LYS A 41 7.65 -11.60 -2.17
CA LYS A 41 6.74 -10.57 -1.62
C LYS A 41 6.85 -9.24 -2.34
N SER A 42 8.05 -8.68 -2.44
CA SER A 42 8.29 -7.40 -3.14
C SER A 42 8.00 -7.50 -4.64
N THR A 43 8.19 -8.65 -5.25
CA THR A 43 7.83 -8.89 -6.65
C THR A 43 6.32 -8.90 -6.83
N ILE A 44 5.57 -9.49 -5.90
CA ILE A 44 4.10 -9.43 -5.91
C ILE A 44 3.62 -7.98 -5.76
N ILE A 45 4.18 -7.21 -4.82
CA ILE A 45 3.84 -5.78 -4.69
C ILE A 45 4.05 -5.06 -6.03
N LYS A 46 5.20 -5.24 -6.68
CA LYS A 46 5.50 -4.65 -7.98
C LYS A 46 4.53 -5.08 -9.09
N LEU A 47 4.06 -6.33 -9.06
CA LEU A 47 3.02 -6.81 -9.98
C LEU A 47 1.68 -6.13 -9.70
N LEU A 48 1.29 -5.96 -8.42
CA LEU A 48 0.04 -5.31 -8.03
C LEU A 48 0.06 -3.82 -8.36
N THR A 49 1.19 -3.13 -8.18
CA THR A 49 1.35 -1.68 -8.45
C THR A 49 1.63 -1.36 -9.92
N GLY A 50 1.82 -2.40 -10.74
CA GLY A 50 2.13 -2.25 -12.15
C GLY A 50 3.51 -1.64 -12.43
N GLU A 51 4.47 -1.83 -11.51
CA GLU A 51 5.88 -1.51 -11.77
C GLU A 51 6.52 -2.51 -12.73
N ILE A 52 6.04 -3.76 -12.68
CA ILE A 52 6.44 -4.84 -13.58
C ILE A 52 5.22 -5.60 -14.08
N VAL A 53 5.36 -6.29 -15.20
CA VAL A 53 4.34 -7.20 -15.73
C VAL A 53 4.71 -8.65 -15.46
N PRO A 54 3.73 -9.56 -15.26
CA PRO A 54 3.99 -10.99 -15.12
C PRO A 54 4.58 -11.57 -16.41
N THR A 55 5.43 -12.60 -16.30
CA THR A 55 5.99 -13.35 -17.44
C THR A 55 5.12 -14.55 -17.82
N GLY A 56 4.27 -15.02 -16.89
CA GLY A 56 3.32 -16.11 -17.10
C GLY A 56 2.09 -15.97 -16.22
N GLY A 57 1.06 -16.74 -16.51
CA GLY A 57 -0.20 -16.73 -15.78
C GLY A 57 -1.01 -15.45 -15.95
N ARG A 58 -1.88 -15.18 -14.98
CA ARG A 58 -2.79 -14.02 -15.01
C ARG A 58 -2.76 -13.26 -13.68
N VAL A 59 -2.66 -11.94 -13.75
CA VAL A 59 -2.76 -11.04 -12.61
C VAL A 59 -3.84 -10.00 -12.92
N MET A 60 -4.87 -9.97 -12.07
CA MET A 60 -5.97 -8.99 -12.13
C MET A 60 -5.91 -8.11 -10.88
N VAL A 61 -6.04 -6.81 -11.05
CA VAL A 61 -6.01 -5.83 -9.97
C VAL A 61 -7.12 -4.82 -10.19
N ASN A 62 -8.13 -4.84 -9.33
CA ASN A 62 -9.26 -3.89 -9.36
C ASN A 62 -9.89 -3.76 -10.76
N GLY A 63 -10.10 -4.90 -11.46
CA GLY A 63 -10.66 -4.95 -12.80
C GLY A 63 -9.66 -4.78 -13.95
N PHE A 64 -8.38 -4.46 -13.66
CA PHE A 64 -7.35 -4.33 -14.69
C PHE A 64 -6.53 -5.62 -14.84
N SER A 65 -6.33 -6.07 -16.09
CA SER A 65 -5.45 -7.21 -16.39
C SER A 65 -4.01 -6.74 -16.54
N MET A 66 -3.17 -7.05 -15.55
CA MET A 66 -1.77 -6.60 -15.52
C MET A 66 -0.92 -7.23 -16.63
N SER A 67 -1.28 -8.45 -17.08
CA SER A 67 -0.60 -9.12 -18.21
C SER A 67 -0.83 -8.44 -19.57
N ARG A 68 -1.84 -7.57 -19.68
CA ARG A 68 -2.26 -6.90 -20.92
C ARG A 68 -2.53 -5.42 -20.73
N ILE A 69 -2.09 -4.83 -19.62
CA ILE A 69 -2.35 -3.43 -19.32
C ILE A 69 -1.63 -2.53 -20.33
N LYS A 70 -2.37 -1.60 -20.91
CA LYS A 70 -1.81 -0.58 -21.81
C LYS A 70 -1.27 0.59 -20.99
N GLU A 71 -0.24 1.27 -21.49
CA GLU A 71 0.35 2.44 -20.81
C GLU A 71 -0.69 3.48 -20.36
N LYS A 72 -1.68 3.76 -21.20
CA LYS A 72 -2.78 4.70 -20.88
C LYS A 72 -3.68 4.24 -19.73
N GLN A 73 -3.75 2.95 -19.43
CA GLN A 73 -4.57 2.37 -18.36
C GLN A 73 -3.80 2.32 -17.03
N LEU A 74 -2.47 2.30 -17.06
CA LEU A 74 -1.64 2.18 -15.87
C LEU A 74 -1.86 3.30 -14.83
N PRO A 75 -1.95 4.59 -15.22
CA PRO A 75 -2.31 5.65 -14.27
C PRO A 75 -3.70 5.47 -13.66
N LEU A 76 -4.67 4.97 -14.43
CA LEU A 76 -6.03 4.72 -13.92
C LEU A 76 -6.05 3.58 -12.90
N MET A 77 -5.33 2.49 -13.17
CA MET A 77 -5.15 1.39 -12.24
C MET A 77 -4.45 1.85 -10.95
N ARG A 78 -3.34 2.61 -11.05
CA ARG A 78 -2.60 3.12 -9.90
C ARG A 78 -3.43 4.03 -8.99
N ARG A 79 -4.42 4.75 -9.53
CA ARG A 79 -5.37 5.55 -8.72
C ARG A 79 -6.22 4.69 -7.78
N THR A 80 -6.41 3.41 -8.10
CA THR A 80 -7.19 2.47 -7.29
C THR A 80 -6.40 1.87 -6.14
N ILE A 81 -5.08 2.13 -6.08
CA ILE A 81 -4.18 1.54 -5.09
C ILE A 81 -3.45 2.64 -4.32
N GLY A 82 -3.48 2.56 -3.00
CA GLY A 82 -2.59 3.29 -2.11
C GLY A 82 -1.44 2.39 -1.67
N VAL A 83 -0.21 2.89 -1.71
CA VAL A 83 0.97 2.12 -1.28
C VAL A 83 1.59 2.78 -0.05
N ILE A 84 1.83 1.97 0.99
CA ILE A 84 2.53 2.35 2.20
C ILE A 84 3.87 1.60 2.20
N PHE A 85 4.97 2.32 2.39
CA PHE A 85 6.32 1.77 2.38
C PHE A 85 6.93 1.74 3.78
N GLN A 86 7.84 0.82 4.01
CA GLN A 86 8.58 0.70 5.26
C GLN A 86 9.43 1.95 5.57
N ASP A 87 10.04 2.56 4.57
CA ASP A 87 10.91 3.74 4.66
C ASP A 87 10.15 5.07 4.50
N PHE A 88 8.84 5.08 4.72
CA PHE A 88 7.90 6.19 4.62
C PHE A 88 7.87 6.89 3.26
N ARG A 89 8.99 7.05 2.59
CA ARG A 89 9.19 7.76 1.30
C ARG A 89 8.58 9.15 1.27
N LEU A 90 8.73 9.88 2.36
CA LEU A 90 8.31 11.28 2.41
C LEU A 90 9.35 12.16 1.75
N ILE A 91 8.90 13.21 1.09
CA ILE A 91 9.77 14.23 0.52
C ILE A 91 10.18 15.18 1.65
N ALA A 92 11.42 15.07 2.11
CA ALA A 92 11.93 15.80 3.29
C ALA A 92 11.83 17.33 3.14
N SER A 93 12.01 17.86 1.93
CA SER A 93 11.93 19.30 1.62
C SER A 93 10.50 19.82 1.44
N ARG A 94 9.50 19.03 1.75
CA ARG A 94 8.08 19.37 1.61
C ARG A 94 7.35 19.18 2.93
N THR A 95 6.40 20.05 3.21
CA THR A 95 5.52 19.89 4.37
C THR A 95 4.65 18.63 4.26
N VAL A 96 4.02 18.24 5.35
CA VAL A 96 3.01 17.17 5.38
C VAL A 96 1.91 17.46 4.34
N PHE A 97 1.38 18.70 4.33
CA PHE A 97 0.39 19.12 3.34
C PHE A 97 0.87 18.89 1.91
N ASP A 98 2.08 19.33 1.58
CA ASP A 98 2.63 19.22 0.22
C ASP A 98 2.93 17.79 -0.18
N ASN A 99 3.33 16.91 0.75
CA ASN A 99 3.49 15.48 0.51
C ASN A 99 2.17 14.83 0.07
N LEU A 100 1.06 15.18 0.71
CA LEU A 100 -0.27 14.68 0.33
C LEU A 100 -0.79 15.36 -0.94
N ALA A 101 -0.62 16.68 -1.05
CA ALA A 101 -1.07 17.45 -2.20
C ALA A 101 -0.43 16.99 -3.52
N LEU A 102 0.84 16.53 -3.48
CA LEU A 102 1.52 15.99 -4.64
C LEU A 102 0.79 14.75 -5.19
N ALA A 103 0.37 13.83 -4.31
CA ALA A 103 -0.38 12.64 -4.70
C ALA A 103 -1.75 13.00 -5.31
N MET A 104 -2.41 14.03 -4.80
CA MET A 104 -3.69 14.50 -5.34
C MET A 104 -3.52 15.22 -6.69
N ARG A 105 -2.48 16.06 -6.83
CA ARG A 105 -2.16 16.73 -8.10
C ARG A 105 -1.84 15.74 -9.21
N ALA A 106 -1.15 14.64 -8.88
CA ALA A 106 -0.82 13.58 -9.84
C ALA A 106 -2.05 12.90 -10.46
N VAL A 107 -3.21 12.94 -9.78
CA VAL A 107 -4.47 12.42 -10.31
C VAL A 107 -5.39 13.51 -10.89
N GLY A 108 -4.94 14.76 -10.90
CA GLY A 108 -5.67 15.89 -11.49
C GLY A 108 -6.65 16.58 -10.53
N ALA A 109 -6.50 16.40 -9.21
CA ALA A 109 -7.36 17.07 -8.24
C ALA A 109 -7.20 18.60 -8.28
N SER A 110 -8.33 19.29 -8.17
CA SER A 110 -8.38 20.75 -8.13
C SER A 110 -7.84 21.31 -6.80
N PRO A 111 -7.38 22.58 -6.76
CA PRO A 111 -6.96 23.22 -5.51
C PRO A 111 -8.03 23.23 -4.41
N LYS A 112 -9.30 23.27 -4.79
CA LYS A 112 -10.43 23.21 -3.85
C LYS A 112 -10.54 21.84 -3.19
N GLU A 113 -10.47 20.76 -3.99
CA GLU A 113 -10.49 19.39 -3.49
C GLU A 113 -9.30 19.11 -2.58
N ILE A 114 -8.10 19.56 -2.95
CA ILE A 114 -6.88 19.41 -2.15
C ILE A 114 -7.05 20.06 -0.78
N ARG A 115 -7.50 21.32 -0.73
CA ARG A 115 -7.70 22.05 0.52
C ARG A 115 -8.77 21.46 1.44
N SER A 116 -9.78 20.80 0.90
CA SER A 116 -10.82 20.15 1.70
C SER A 116 -10.44 18.74 2.13
N ARG A 117 -9.77 17.96 1.27
CA ARG A 117 -9.50 16.56 1.49
C ARG A 117 -8.35 16.32 2.46
N ILE A 118 -7.27 17.10 2.38
CA ILE A 118 -6.07 16.87 3.20
C ILE A 118 -6.35 17.01 4.70
N PRO A 119 -7.00 18.08 5.21
CA PRO A 119 -7.31 18.17 6.64
C PRO A 119 -8.17 16.99 7.14
N TYR A 120 -9.16 16.56 6.35
CA TYR A 120 -9.98 15.40 6.68
C TYR A 120 -9.15 14.13 6.84
N VAL A 121 -8.25 13.85 5.89
CA VAL A 121 -7.41 12.64 5.94
C VAL A 121 -6.40 12.72 7.08
N LEU A 122 -5.81 13.88 7.35
CA LEU A 122 -4.91 14.08 8.48
C LEU A 122 -5.62 13.87 9.82
N GLU A 123 -6.86 14.33 9.95
CA GLU A 123 -7.66 14.06 11.16
C GLU A 123 -7.94 12.55 11.30
N LEU A 124 -8.26 11.85 10.20
CA LEU A 124 -8.50 10.40 10.19
C LEU A 124 -7.30 9.59 10.72
N VAL A 125 -6.08 10.01 10.37
CA VAL A 125 -4.85 9.36 10.82
C VAL A 125 -4.29 9.93 12.14
N GLY A 126 -4.99 10.88 12.79
CA GLY A 126 -4.60 11.46 14.07
C GLY A 126 -3.46 12.49 13.98
N LEU A 127 -3.35 13.21 12.85
CA LEU A 127 -2.34 14.23 12.60
C LEU A 127 -2.93 15.63 12.36
N LYS A 128 -4.11 15.91 12.95
CA LYS A 128 -4.74 17.23 12.88
C LYS A 128 -3.79 18.31 13.42
N GLY A 129 -3.61 19.38 12.66
CA GLY A 129 -2.74 20.50 13.04
C GLY A 129 -1.26 20.30 12.67
N LYS A 130 -0.90 19.19 12.01
CA LYS A 130 0.47 18.91 11.55
C LYS A 130 0.71 19.21 10.07
N GLU A 131 -0.21 19.91 9.42
CA GLU A 131 -0.20 20.18 7.98
C GLU A 131 1.07 20.90 7.51
N ASN A 132 1.56 21.83 8.33
CA ASN A 132 2.71 22.70 8.03
C ASN A 132 4.05 22.13 8.50
N ASN A 133 4.06 21.02 9.26
CA ASN A 133 5.29 20.40 9.70
C ASN A 133 6.05 19.75 8.54
N TYR A 134 7.37 19.71 8.66
CA TYR A 134 8.24 18.94 7.80
C TYR A 134 8.45 17.52 8.36
N PRO A 135 8.81 16.53 7.52
CA PRO A 135 9.03 15.16 7.98
C PRO A 135 10.04 15.01 9.12
N ASP A 136 11.10 15.80 9.16
CA ASP A 136 12.15 15.79 10.18
C ASP A 136 11.68 16.35 11.54
N GLU A 137 10.57 17.08 11.57
CA GLU A 137 9.93 17.56 12.81
C GLU A 137 8.97 16.51 13.41
N LEU A 138 8.81 15.36 12.77
CA LEU A 138 7.86 14.31 13.15
C LEU A 138 8.58 13.08 13.70
N SER A 139 7.99 12.44 14.70
CA SER A 139 8.42 11.12 15.15
C SER A 139 8.22 10.07 14.05
N GLY A 140 8.93 8.94 14.11
CA GLY A 140 8.78 7.86 13.13
C GLY A 140 7.34 7.35 12.98
N GLY A 141 6.59 7.24 14.09
CA GLY A 141 5.18 6.89 14.05
C GLY A 141 4.30 7.94 13.38
N GLU A 142 4.58 9.24 13.58
CA GLU A 142 3.89 10.31 12.86
C GLU A 142 4.24 10.32 11.37
N GLN A 143 5.51 10.09 11.00
CA GLN A 143 5.92 9.97 9.61
C GLN A 143 5.20 8.80 8.91
N GLN A 144 5.06 7.66 9.60
CA GLN A 144 4.29 6.54 9.06
C GLN A 144 2.81 6.88 8.91
N ARG A 145 2.20 7.60 9.85
CA ARG A 145 0.82 8.10 9.71
C ARG A 145 0.68 9.05 8.52
N VAL A 146 1.68 9.89 8.21
CA VAL A 146 1.71 10.71 6.98
C VAL A 146 1.77 9.83 5.74
N SER A 147 2.58 8.75 5.75
CA SER A 147 2.64 7.78 4.64
C SER A 147 1.28 7.09 4.42
N VAL A 148 0.60 6.69 5.50
CA VAL A 148 -0.78 6.17 5.46
C VAL A 148 -1.75 7.21 4.89
N ALA A 149 -1.69 8.46 5.36
CA ALA A 149 -2.53 9.55 4.87
C ALA A 149 -2.32 9.79 3.37
N ARG A 150 -1.08 9.79 2.89
CA ARG A 150 -0.74 9.93 1.47
C ARG A 150 -1.30 8.78 0.63
N ALA A 151 -1.28 7.56 1.15
CA ALA A 151 -1.89 6.42 0.48
C ALA A 151 -3.42 6.54 0.37
N LEU A 152 -4.08 7.14 1.38
CA LEU A 152 -5.53 7.30 1.48
C LEU A 152 -6.10 8.51 0.73
N VAL A 153 -5.29 9.52 0.48
CA VAL A 153 -5.79 10.84 0.07
C VAL A 153 -6.61 10.81 -1.22
N ASN A 154 -6.30 9.88 -2.13
CA ASN A 154 -7.02 9.68 -3.39
C ASN A 154 -8.16 8.65 -3.30
N ASN A 155 -8.55 8.25 -2.10
CA ASN A 155 -9.65 7.31 -1.86
C ASN A 155 -9.49 5.97 -2.62
N PRO A 156 -8.35 5.26 -2.47
CA PRO A 156 -8.10 4.02 -3.18
C PRO A 156 -9.05 2.92 -2.70
N SER A 157 -9.42 1.98 -3.58
CA SER A 157 -10.17 0.79 -3.21
C SER A 157 -9.31 -0.28 -2.51
N THR A 158 -7.98 -0.18 -2.69
CA THR A 158 -7.02 -1.13 -2.11
C THR A 158 -5.81 -0.40 -1.54
N ILE A 159 -5.36 -0.80 -0.36
CA ILE A 159 -4.08 -0.42 0.23
C ILE A 159 -3.16 -1.63 0.21
N VAL A 160 -1.92 -1.43 -0.24
CA VAL A 160 -0.81 -2.38 -0.16
C VAL A 160 0.24 -1.77 0.77
N ALA A 161 0.44 -2.39 1.93
CA ALA A 161 1.41 -1.94 2.93
C ALA A 161 2.60 -2.91 2.96
N ASP A 162 3.78 -2.41 2.57
CA ASP A 162 5.03 -3.16 2.53
C ASP A 162 5.80 -2.91 3.83
N GLU A 163 5.81 -3.89 4.73
CA GLU A 163 6.44 -3.84 6.07
C GLU A 163 6.12 -2.54 6.82
N PRO A 164 4.82 -2.18 7.01
CA PRO A 164 4.44 -0.85 7.48
C PRO A 164 4.87 -0.53 8.92
N THR A 165 5.39 -1.51 9.64
CA THR A 165 5.82 -1.44 11.04
C THR A 165 7.31 -1.65 11.24
N GLY A 166 8.04 -1.98 10.18
CA GLY A 166 9.43 -2.44 10.27
C GLY A 166 10.45 -1.44 10.87
N ASN A 167 10.10 -0.16 10.96
CA ASN A 167 10.92 0.91 11.54
C ASN A 167 10.32 1.50 12.84
N LEU A 168 9.35 0.80 13.45
CA LEU A 168 8.59 1.29 14.61
C LEU A 168 8.81 0.37 15.83
N ASP A 169 8.65 0.94 17.01
CA ASP A 169 8.57 0.15 18.25
C ASP A 169 7.23 -0.62 18.31
N PRO A 170 7.14 -1.65 19.17
CA PRO A 170 5.94 -2.51 19.24
C PRO A 170 4.64 -1.75 19.53
N ALA A 171 4.65 -0.71 20.36
CA ALA A 171 3.47 0.07 20.69
C ALA A 171 2.95 0.84 19.46
N ARG A 172 3.85 1.53 18.76
CA ARG A 172 3.53 2.26 17.52
C ARG A 172 3.13 1.32 16.39
N SER A 173 3.74 0.13 16.32
CA SER A 173 3.35 -0.92 15.37
C SER A 173 1.89 -1.31 15.53
N LEU A 174 1.43 -1.54 16.77
CA LEU A 174 0.02 -1.83 17.06
C LEU A 174 -0.90 -0.67 16.66
N GLU A 175 -0.49 0.58 16.91
CA GLU A 175 -1.27 1.75 16.52
C GLU A 175 -1.45 1.85 15.00
N ILE A 176 -0.39 1.63 14.22
CA ILE A 176 -0.46 1.65 12.73
C ILE A 176 -1.34 0.51 12.23
N MET A 177 -1.21 -0.69 12.77
CA MET A 177 -2.02 -1.83 12.37
C MET A 177 -3.50 -1.62 12.73
N THR A 178 -3.80 -1.08 13.90
CA THR A 178 -5.17 -0.70 14.31
C THR A 178 -5.74 0.38 13.38
N LEU A 179 -4.92 1.34 12.95
CA LEU A 179 -5.34 2.35 11.96
C LEU A 179 -5.70 1.68 10.62
N LEU A 180 -4.88 0.74 10.14
CA LEU A 180 -5.17 -0.01 8.91
C LEU A 180 -6.45 -0.86 9.04
N GLU A 181 -6.70 -1.46 10.20
CA GLU A 181 -7.94 -2.19 10.48
C GLU A 181 -9.18 -1.26 10.45
N ARG A 182 -9.08 -0.06 11.04
CA ARG A 182 -10.16 0.95 10.95
C ARG A 182 -10.42 1.39 9.52
N ILE A 183 -9.38 1.57 8.70
CA ILE A 183 -9.50 1.89 7.28
C ILE A 183 -10.19 0.74 6.53
N ASN A 184 -9.85 -0.50 6.83
CA ASN A 184 -10.50 -1.67 6.27
C ASN A 184 -11.98 -1.75 6.64
N ALA A 185 -12.34 -1.44 7.89
CA ALA A 185 -13.73 -1.40 8.35
C ALA A 185 -14.59 -0.37 7.58
N LEU A 186 -13.96 0.63 6.94
CA LEU A 186 -14.64 1.58 6.04
C LEU A 186 -14.80 1.04 4.59
N GLY A 187 -14.45 -0.21 4.34
CA GLY A 187 -14.64 -0.91 3.07
C GLY A 187 -13.39 -0.95 2.16
N THR A 188 -12.26 -0.38 2.56
CA THR A 188 -11.01 -0.46 1.79
C THR A 188 -10.39 -1.84 1.94
N THR A 189 -10.01 -2.49 0.84
CA THR A 189 -9.21 -3.72 0.88
C THR A 189 -7.80 -3.41 1.39
N VAL A 190 -7.29 -4.18 2.34
CA VAL A 190 -5.96 -3.97 2.93
C VAL A 190 -5.12 -5.23 2.80
N ILE A 191 -3.94 -5.07 2.20
CA ILE A 191 -2.94 -6.13 2.07
C ILE A 191 -1.71 -5.68 2.84
N VAL A 192 -1.36 -6.39 3.91
CA VAL A 192 -0.16 -6.12 4.70
C VAL A 192 0.87 -7.19 4.40
N VAL A 193 1.98 -6.79 3.83
CA VAL A 193 3.15 -7.64 3.63
C VAL A 193 4.03 -7.50 4.87
N THR A 194 4.28 -8.58 5.58
CA THR A 194 5.11 -8.56 6.78
C THR A 194 5.72 -9.92 7.07
N HIS A 195 6.78 -9.93 7.86
CA HIS A 195 7.38 -11.11 8.46
C HIS A 195 7.15 -11.18 9.98
N GLU A 196 6.48 -10.19 10.57
CA GLU A 196 6.20 -10.09 12.01
C GLU A 196 5.05 -11.03 12.44
N ARG A 197 5.38 -12.27 12.82
CA ARG A 197 4.39 -13.27 13.26
C ARG A 197 3.54 -12.82 14.45
N GLY A 198 4.09 -12.00 15.35
CA GLY A 198 3.36 -11.47 16.52
C GLY A 198 2.16 -10.62 16.09
N LEU A 199 2.34 -9.71 15.14
CA LEU A 199 1.25 -8.88 14.59
C LEU A 199 0.22 -9.73 13.84
N VAL A 200 0.67 -10.66 13.01
CA VAL A 200 -0.23 -11.56 12.25
C VAL A 200 -1.15 -12.32 13.21
N ASN A 201 -0.61 -12.88 14.29
CA ASN A 201 -1.39 -13.62 15.29
C ASN A 201 -2.34 -12.71 16.08
N HIS A 202 -1.90 -11.49 16.41
CA HIS A 202 -2.70 -10.53 17.19
C HIS A 202 -3.96 -10.09 16.44
N PHE A 203 -3.84 -9.77 15.16
CA PHE A 203 -4.96 -9.25 14.36
C PHE A 203 -5.87 -10.35 13.79
N ASN A 204 -5.46 -11.61 13.83
CA ASN A 204 -6.25 -12.78 13.43
C ASN A 204 -7.02 -12.60 12.12
N LYS A 205 -6.36 -12.06 11.09
CA LYS A 205 -6.91 -11.90 9.73
C LYS A 205 -6.41 -13.05 8.84
N ARG A 206 -7.01 -13.19 7.68
CA ARG A 206 -6.57 -14.17 6.69
C ARG A 206 -5.09 -13.99 6.32
N VAL A 207 -4.38 -15.11 6.22
CA VAL A 207 -2.95 -15.14 5.87
C VAL A 207 -2.75 -15.90 4.56
N ILE A 208 -2.00 -15.30 3.65
CA ILE A 208 -1.48 -15.95 2.44
C ILE A 208 0.01 -16.17 2.66
N TYR A 209 0.43 -17.43 2.66
CA TYR A 209 1.83 -17.83 2.78
C TYR A 209 2.47 -17.96 1.41
N LEU A 210 3.64 -17.34 1.24
CA LEU A 210 4.50 -17.50 0.07
C LEU A 210 5.69 -18.39 0.44
N GLU A 211 5.94 -19.39 -0.39
CA GLU A 211 7.04 -20.34 -0.26
C GLU A 211 8.13 -20.08 -1.30
#